data_aa9b3a3ed7232c9235bccbcba9fef52f
#
_entry.id   aa9b3a3ed7232c9235bccbcba9fef52f
#
_cell.length_a   1.000
_cell.length_b   1.000
_cell.length_c   1.000
_cell.angle_alpha   90.00
_cell.angle_beta   90.00
_cell.angle_gamma   90.00
#
_symmetry.space_group_name_H-M   'P 1'
#
loop_
_entity.id
_entity.type
_entity.pdbx_description
1 polymer ?
#
loop_
_entity_poly.entity_id
_entity_poly.type
_entity_poly.pdbx_seq_one_letter_code
_entity_poly.pdbx_strand_id
1 'polypeptide(L)'
;MKLFKIIALSLSLLWGSAQAQNISIATGGTGGVYYPMGGGLASVLSSKVPGMSATAEVTGGSIDNLNLIGTGKPYVGFSMADAAKDAQVGDGKFTGKKVDLRTLVVLYPNLMHVVTVDSTGIKSMKDLKGKRVSTGAPGSATEVMAFRLLEAAGLDKDKDVKRERLSVAESVNAVKDRKIDAFFWVGGLPTA
;
A
#
# COMPACT_ATOMS: atom_id res chain seq x y z
N MET A 1 58.70 -15.86 17.29
CA MET A 1 57.46 -15.91 18.10
C MET A 1 56.67 -14.59 18.14
N LYS A 2 57.30 -13.42 18.17
CA LYS A 2 56.57 -12.11 18.21
C LYS A 2 55.86 -11.79 16.87
N LEU A 3 56.44 -12.11 15.71
CA LEU A 3 55.87 -11.86 14.39
C LEU A 3 54.59 -12.68 14.13
N PHE A 4 54.54 -13.94 14.58
CA PHE A 4 53.40 -14.83 14.44
C PHE A 4 52.17 -14.35 15.26
N LYS A 5 52.40 -13.72 16.41
CA LYS A 5 51.34 -13.15 17.25
C LYS A 5 50.70 -11.89 16.63
N ILE A 6 51.47 -11.10 15.88
CA ILE A 6 50.97 -9.88 15.21
C ILE A 6 50.14 -10.27 14.00
N ILE A 7 50.52 -11.30 13.25
CA ILE A 7 49.72 -11.79 12.10
C ILE A 7 48.40 -12.43 12.54
N ALA A 8 48.41 -13.16 13.67
CA ALA A 8 47.16 -13.73 14.21
C ALA A 8 46.18 -12.66 14.74
N LEU A 9 46.67 -11.55 15.27
CA LEU A 9 45.86 -10.45 15.76
C LEU A 9 45.29 -9.59 14.63
N SER A 10 45.99 -9.47 13.49
CA SER A 10 45.48 -8.76 12.31
C SER A 10 44.43 -9.55 11.51
N LEU A 11 44.44 -10.88 11.57
CA LEU A 11 43.41 -11.72 10.92
C LEU A 11 42.08 -11.73 11.68
N SER A 12 42.07 -11.47 12.99
CA SER A 12 40.84 -11.41 13.78
C SER A 12 40.04 -10.11 13.62
N LEU A 13 40.65 -9.06 13.06
CA LEU A 13 40.00 -7.79 12.76
C LEU A 13 39.24 -7.77 11.42
N LEU A 14 39.35 -8.84 10.61
CA LEU A 14 38.68 -8.99 9.32
C LEU A 14 37.32 -9.74 9.40
N TRP A 15 36.92 -10.12 10.61
CA TRP A 15 35.52 -10.55 10.80
C TRP A 15 34.65 -9.30 10.77
N GLY A 16 34.36 -8.89 9.53
CA GLY A 16 33.46 -7.77 9.26
C GLY A 16 32.18 -7.94 10.05
N SER A 17 31.87 -6.96 10.86
CA SER A 17 30.58 -6.82 11.51
C SER A 17 29.52 -7.01 10.43
N ALA A 18 28.82 -8.13 10.45
CA ALA A 18 27.58 -8.30 9.68
C ALA A 18 26.64 -7.19 10.16
N GLN A 19 26.58 -6.10 9.43
CA GLN A 19 25.64 -5.03 9.75
C GLN A 19 24.25 -5.62 9.55
N ALA A 20 23.46 -5.61 10.60
CA ALA A 20 22.06 -6.00 10.52
C ALA A 20 21.37 -5.09 9.48
N GLN A 21 20.89 -5.69 8.40
CA GLN A 21 20.16 -4.95 7.38
C GLN A 21 18.72 -4.76 7.85
N ASN A 22 18.38 -3.53 8.22
CA ASN A 22 17.02 -3.18 8.60
C ASN A 22 16.20 -2.84 7.34
N ILE A 23 15.06 -3.49 7.16
CA ILE A 23 14.14 -3.24 6.05
C ILE A 23 12.77 -2.92 6.59
N SER A 24 12.20 -1.82 6.13
CA SER A 24 10.79 -1.50 6.34
C SER A 24 9.95 -1.98 5.17
N ILE A 25 8.84 -2.67 5.48
CA ILE A 25 7.87 -3.17 4.50
C ILE A 25 6.63 -2.30 4.61
N ALA A 26 6.49 -1.35 3.70
CA ALA A 26 5.35 -0.44 3.65
C ALA A 26 4.12 -1.17 3.10
N THR A 27 3.01 -1.14 3.83
CA THR A 27 1.83 -1.98 3.58
C THR A 27 0.59 -1.15 3.26
N GLY A 28 -0.34 -1.07 4.15
CA GLY A 28 -1.61 -0.36 4.08
C GLY A 28 -2.31 -0.39 5.43
N GLY A 29 -3.57 -0.02 5.50
CA GLY A 29 -4.36 -0.11 6.71
C GLY A 29 -4.48 -1.55 7.22
N THR A 30 -4.57 -1.73 8.54
CA THR A 30 -4.59 -3.04 9.22
C THR A 30 -5.76 -3.94 8.80
N GLY A 31 -6.87 -3.37 8.33
CA GLY A 31 -8.02 -4.11 7.78
C GLY A 31 -7.85 -4.55 6.32
N GLY A 32 -6.74 -4.21 5.66
CA GLY A 32 -6.47 -4.58 4.28
C GLY A 32 -5.54 -5.79 4.14
N VAL A 33 -5.42 -6.31 2.92
CA VAL A 33 -4.62 -7.51 2.61
C VAL A 33 -3.12 -7.27 2.76
N TYR A 34 -2.63 -6.07 2.45
CA TYR A 34 -1.19 -5.76 2.47
C TYR A 34 -0.56 -5.92 3.86
N TYR A 35 -1.26 -5.52 4.93
CA TYR A 35 -0.70 -5.54 6.27
C TYR A 35 -0.38 -6.96 6.78
N PRO A 36 -1.32 -7.93 6.78
CA PRO A 36 -1.00 -9.30 7.19
C PRO A 36 0.05 -9.97 6.29
N MET A 37 0.03 -9.71 4.97
CA MET A 37 1.06 -10.22 4.06
C MET A 37 2.43 -9.61 4.36
N GLY A 38 2.51 -8.31 4.60
CA GLY A 38 3.75 -7.63 4.99
C GLY A 38 4.28 -8.12 6.32
N GLY A 39 3.42 -8.38 7.30
CA GLY A 39 3.79 -8.99 8.58
C GLY A 39 4.37 -10.39 8.40
N GLY A 40 3.73 -11.23 7.57
CA GLY A 40 4.24 -12.56 7.21
C GLY A 40 5.60 -12.48 6.51
N LEU A 41 5.76 -11.58 5.54
CA LEU A 41 7.03 -11.37 4.85
C LEU A 41 8.13 -10.89 5.81
N ALA A 42 7.82 -9.94 6.68
CA ALA A 42 8.74 -9.45 7.71
C ALA A 42 9.23 -10.59 8.63
N SER A 43 8.31 -11.44 9.08
CA SER A 43 8.63 -12.61 9.89
C SER A 43 9.56 -13.59 9.16
N VAL A 44 9.27 -13.91 7.90
CA VAL A 44 10.12 -14.81 7.10
C VAL A 44 11.51 -14.22 6.89
N LEU A 45 11.61 -12.96 6.48
CA LEU A 45 12.90 -12.29 6.24
C LEU A 45 13.73 -12.26 7.52
N SER A 46 13.16 -11.84 8.65
CA SER A 46 13.87 -11.76 9.92
C SER A 46 14.31 -13.12 10.46
N SER A 47 13.54 -14.19 10.16
CA SER A 47 13.85 -15.54 10.67
C SER A 47 14.75 -16.37 9.76
N LYS A 48 14.75 -16.11 8.45
CA LYS A 48 15.42 -16.96 7.45
C LYS A 48 16.64 -16.30 6.80
N VAL A 49 16.78 -14.98 6.87
CA VAL A 49 17.91 -14.28 6.28
C VAL A 49 18.84 -13.82 7.40
N PRO A 50 20.07 -14.42 7.52
CA PRO A 50 21.00 -14.03 8.57
C PRO A 50 21.35 -12.53 8.52
N GLY A 51 21.28 -11.87 9.68
CA GLY A 51 21.60 -10.44 9.80
C GLY A 51 20.51 -9.50 9.26
N MET A 52 19.32 -9.99 8.90
CA MET A 52 18.21 -9.15 8.47
C MET A 52 17.19 -8.94 9.59
N SER A 53 16.70 -7.71 9.73
CA SER A 53 15.56 -7.35 10.56
C SER A 53 14.54 -6.62 9.68
N ALA A 54 13.35 -7.18 9.54
CA ALA A 54 12.28 -6.61 8.73
C ALA A 54 11.06 -6.30 9.60
N THR A 55 10.41 -5.17 9.33
CA THR A 55 9.19 -4.73 10.03
C THR A 55 8.13 -4.29 9.02
N ALA A 56 6.87 -4.62 9.29
CA ALA A 56 5.74 -4.14 8.51
C ALA A 56 5.27 -2.78 9.04
N GLU A 57 5.15 -1.81 8.15
CA GLU A 57 4.65 -0.46 8.46
C GLU A 57 3.22 -0.28 7.95
N VAL A 58 2.35 0.29 8.78
CA VAL A 58 1.01 0.73 8.39
C VAL A 58 1.13 2.05 7.62
N THR A 59 0.49 2.11 6.46
CA THR A 59 0.44 3.29 5.59
C THR A 59 -0.96 3.50 5.03
N GLY A 60 -1.17 4.54 4.23
CA GLY A 60 -2.41 4.70 3.46
C GLY A 60 -2.52 3.69 2.30
N GLY A 61 -1.40 3.10 1.85
CA GLY A 61 -1.34 2.14 0.75
C GLY A 61 -0.38 2.54 -0.37
N SER A 62 -0.70 2.16 -1.60
CA SER A 62 0.24 2.21 -2.74
C SER A 62 0.92 3.55 -2.97
N ILE A 63 0.20 4.66 -2.88
CA ILE A 63 0.76 6.00 -3.15
C ILE A 63 1.77 6.37 -2.07
N ASP A 64 1.42 6.14 -0.79
CA ASP A 64 2.33 6.40 0.33
C ASP A 64 3.57 5.51 0.24
N ASN A 65 3.38 4.22 -0.07
CA ASN A 65 4.47 3.24 -0.20
C ASN A 65 5.46 3.64 -1.30
N LEU A 66 4.95 4.07 -2.45
CA LEU A 66 5.79 4.54 -3.56
C LEU A 66 6.53 5.84 -3.23
N ASN A 67 5.90 6.73 -2.46
CA ASN A 67 6.58 7.93 -1.95
C ASN A 67 7.73 7.56 -0.98
N LEU A 68 7.52 6.58 -0.09
CA LEU A 68 8.55 6.07 0.82
C LEU A 68 9.73 5.45 0.05
N ILE A 69 9.46 4.63 -0.97
CA ILE A 69 10.49 4.09 -1.88
C ILE A 69 11.29 5.23 -2.52
N GLY A 70 10.59 6.28 -2.97
CA GLY A 70 11.23 7.47 -3.56
C GLY A 70 12.16 8.26 -2.63
N THR A 71 12.19 7.96 -1.32
CA THR A 71 13.13 8.57 -0.37
C THR A 71 14.54 8.00 -0.47
N GLY A 72 14.73 6.88 -1.17
CA GLY A 72 16.00 6.16 -1.28
C GLY A 72 16.40 5.37 -0.03
N LYS A 73 15.54 5.27 0.99
CA LYS A 73 15.75 4.40 2.15
C LYS A 73 15.45 2.93 1.78
N PRO A 74 15.92 1.95 2.56
CA PRO A 74 15.72 0.53 2.27
C PRO A 74 14.26 0.10 2.53
N TYR A 75 13.37 0.48 1.64
CA TYR A 75 11.97 0.09 1.66
C TYR A 75 11.65 -1.03 0.66
N VAL A 76 10.79 -1.95 1.10
CA VAL A 76 9.96 -2.78 0.23
C VAL A 76 8.53 -2.29 0.40
N GLY A 77 7.78 -2.10 -0.68
CA GLY A 77 6.42 -1.58 -0.60
C GLY A 77 5.45 -2.42 -1.40
N PHE A 78 4.28 -2.69 -0.82
CA PHE A 78 3.16 -3.24 -1.57
C PHE A 78 2.55 -2.14 -2.43
N SER A 79 2.31 -2.44 -3.71
CA SER A 79 1.68 -1.48 -4.62
C SER A 79 0.80 -2.17 -5.63
N MET A 80 -0.18 -1.43 -6.11
CA MET A 80 -0.89 -1.74 -7.33
C MET A 80 -0.01 -1.42 -8.54
N ALA A 81 -0.15 -2.21 -9.62
CA ALA A 81 0.71 -2.10 -10.80
C ALA A 81 0.50 -0.77 -11.55
N ASP A 82 -0.72 -0.26 -11.61
CA ASP A 82 -1.04 1.04 -12.23
C ASP A 82 -0.41 2.19 -11.45
N ALA A 83 -0.50 2.19 -10.11
CA ALA A 83 0.15 3.19 -9.27
C ALA A 83 1.68 3.13 -9.38
N ALA A 84 2.26 1.93 -9.45
CA ALA A 84 3.70 1.74 -9.66
C ALA A 84 4.15 2.30 -11.03
N LYS A 85 3.36 2.07 -12.09
CA LYS A 85 3.60 2.66 -13.41
C LYS A 85 3.53 4.19 -13.37
N ASP A 86 2.46 4.74 -12.78
CA ASP A 86 2.33 6.20 -12.63
C ASP A 86 3.55 6.80 -11.93
N ALA A 87 4.02 6.17 -10.85
CA ALA A 87 5.21 6.62 -10.12
C ALA A 87 6.48 6.54 -10.97
N GLN A 88 6.67 5.46 -11.73
CA GLN A 88 7.86 5.26 -12.57
C GLN A 88 7.93 6.28 -13.70
N VAL A 89 6.80 6.62 -14.32
CA VAL A 89 6.76 7.59 -15.43
C VAL A 89 6.59 9.02 -14.96
N GLY A 90 6.19 9.26 -13.71
CA GLY A 90 5.93 10.59 -13.15
C GLY A 90 4.58 11.13 -13.57
N ASP A 91 3.54 10.32 -13.53
CA ASP A 91 2.16 10.70 -13.89
C ASP A 91 1.22 10.69 -12.67
N GLY A 92 0.00 11.20 -12.84
CA GLY A 92 -1.03 11.25 -11.81
C GLY A 92 -0.55 11.90 -10.52
N LYS A 93 -0.57 11.16 -9.43
CA LYS A 93 -0.07 11.62 -8.11
C LYS A 93 1.44 11.86 -8.05
N PHE A 94 2.17 11.45 -9.07
CA PHE A 94 3.63 11.56 -9.18
C PHE A 94 4.07 12.54 -10.27
N THR A 95 3.16 13.39 -10.76
CA THR A 95 3.48 14.40 -11.78
C THR A 95 4.67 15.25 -11.36
N GLY A 96 5.72 15.26 -12.23
CA GLY A 96 6.97 15.96 -11.96
C GLY A 96 7.94 15.28 -10.98
N LYS A 97 7.57 14.10 -10.42
CA LYS A 97 8.39 13.36 -9.46
C LYS A 97 8.39 11.87 -9.79
N LYS A 98 9.29 11.45 -10.67
CA LYS A 98 9.50 10.04 -10.96
C LYS A 98 10.11 9.32 -9.76
N VAL A 99 9.69 8.09 -9.55
CA VAL A 99 10.25 7.21 -8.54
C VAL A 99 11.04 6.10 -9.23
N ASP A 100 12.33 5.98 -8.90
CA ASP A 100 13.14 4.85 -9.35
C ASP A 100 12.83 3.63 -8.50
N LEU A 101 12.01 2.75 -9.03
CA LEU A 101 11.55 1.54 -8.37
C LEU A 101 11.87 0.29 -9.19
N ARG A 102 11.93 -0.85 -8.51
CA ARG A 102 12.08 -2.17 -9.12
C ARG A 102 11.00 -3.10 -8.60
N THR A 103 10.32 -3.80 -9.50
CA THR A 103 9.36 -4.84 -9.13
C THR A 103 10.13 -6.10 -8.71
N LEU A 104 9.86 -6.58 -7.52
CA LEU A 104 10.42 -7.84 -7.01
C LEU A 104 9.57 -9.03 -7.43
N VAL A 105 8.26 -8.93 -7.27
CA VAL A 105 7.31 -10.01 -7.55
C VAL A 105 5.90 -9.46 -7.78
N VAL A 106 5.10 -10.17 -8.56
CA VAL A 106 3.65 -9.98 -8.69
C VAL A 106 2.97 -11.04 -7.83
N LEU A 107 2.20 -10.63 -6.83
CA LEU A 107 1.64 -11.53 -5.82
C LEU A 107 0.25 -12.05 -6.19
N TYR A 108 -0.69 -11.16 -6.52
CA TYR A 108 -2.07 -11.52 -6.80
C TYR A 108 -2.79 -10.41 -7.58
N PRO A 109 -3.90 -10.71 -8.28
CA PRO A 109 -4.72 -9.68 -8.91
C PRO A 109 -5.52 -8.90 -7.86
N ASN A 110 -5.48 -7.57 -7.94
CA ASN A 110 -6.36 -6.68 -7.19
C ASN A 110 -7.58 -6.32 -8.03
N LEU A 111 -8.75 -6.42 -7.43
CA LEU A 111 -10.02 -6.09 -8.06
C LEU A 111 -10.66 -4.89 -7.36
N MET A 112 -11.27 -4.00 -8.15
CA MET A 112 -12.06 -2.91 -7.61
C MET A 112 -13.46 -3.40 -7.25
N HIS A 113 -13.87 -3.14 -6.03
CA HIS A 113 -15.20 -3.38 -5.51
C HIS A 113 -15.89 -2.05 -5.25
N VAL A 114 -17.15 -1.94 -5.64
CA VAL A 114 -18.06 -0.88 -5.21
C VAL A 114 -19.11 -1.56 -4.34
N VAL A 115 -19.03 -1.30 -3.05
CA VAL A 115 -19.86 -2.00 -2.04
C VAL A 115 -20.95 -1.07 -1.55
N THR A 116 -22.15 -1.58 -1.52
CA THR A 116 -23.35 -0.90 -1.00
C THR A 116 -24.28 -1.92 -0.35
N VAL A 117 -25.41 -1.46 0.20
CA VAL A 117 -26.47 -2.31 0.74
C VAL A 117 -27.77 -2.02 0.01
N ASP A 118 -28.66 -3.01 -0.09
CA ASP A 118 -29.92 -2.92 -0.88
C ASP A 118 -30.76 -1.69 -0.53
N SER A 119 -30.80 -1.32 0.73
CA SER A 119 -31.59 -0.18 1.22
C SER A 119 -31.20 1.18 0.64
N THR A 120 -30.00 1.30 0.00
CA THR A 120 -29.53 2.55 -0.63
C THR A 120 -30.12 2.77 -2.02
N GLY A 121 -30.59 1.69 -2.67
CA GLY A 121 -31.10 1.70 -4.05
C GLY A 121 -30.02 1.87 -5.12
N ILE A 122 -28.73 1.82 -4.76
CA ILE A 122 -27.59 1.94 -5.69
C ILE A 122 -27.46 0.62 -6.47
N LYS A 123 -27.56 0.68 -7.79
CA LYS A 123 -27.42 -0.45 -8.72
C LYS A 123 -26.37 -0.21 -9.80
N SER A 124 -25.94 1.03 -9.97
CA SER A 124 -24.96 1.43 -10.98
C SER A 124 -24.09 2.57 -10.46
N MET A 125 -22.97 2.83 -11.15
CA MET A 125 -22.10 3.96 -10.83
C MET A 125 -22.83 5.31 -10.86
N LYS A 126 -23.80 5.49 -11.76
CA LYS A 126 -24.56 6.73 -11.87
C LYS A 126 -25.44 7.02 -10.65
N ASP A 127 -25.86 5.98 -9.94
CA ASP A 127 -26.69 6.09 -8.74
C ASP A 127 -25.89 6.61 -7.52
N LEU A 128 -24.57 6.73 -7.65
CA LEU A 128 -23.73 7.35 -6.63
C LEU A 128 -23.91 8.87 -6.55
N LYS A 129 -24.57 9.49 -7.55
CA LYS A 129 -24.82 10.94 -7.52
C LYS A 129 -25.62 11.34 -6.30
N GLY A 130 -25.11 12.33 -5.54
CA GLY A 130 -25.69 12.83 -4.31
C GLY A 130 -25.49 11.93 -3.07
N LYS A 131 -24.92 10.73 -3.24
CA LYS A 131 -24.69 9.76 -2.16
C LYS A 131 -23.44 10.08 -1.35
N ARG A 132 -23.40 9.59 -0.11
CA ARG A 132 -22.23 9.60 0.76
C ARG A 132 -21.34 8.41 0.41
N VAL A 133 -20.15 8.65 -0.10
CA VAL A 133 -19.29 7.61 -0.69
C VAL A 133 -17.90 7.69 -0.14
N SER A 134 -17.42 6.61 0.49
CA SER A 134 -16.00 6.50 0.83
C SER A 134 -15.21 6.09 -0.41
N THR A 135 -14.25 6.91 -0.80
CA THR A 135 -13.38 6.68 -1.97
C THR A 135 -12.09 5.94 -1.64
N GLY A 136 -11.90 5.55 -0.39
CA GLY A 136 -10.69 4.91 0.12
C GLY A 136 -9.85 5.86 0.99
N ALA A 137 -8.90 5.28 1.70
CA ALA A 137 -8.01 6.04 2.59
C ALA A 137 -7.14 7.05 1.81
N PRO A 138 -6.76 8.17 2.45
CA PRO A 138 -5.72 9.04 1.91
C PRO A 138 -4.45 8.25 1.62
N GLY A 139 -3.76 8.56 0.51
CA GLY A 139 -2.51 7.86 0.13
C GLY A 139 -2.71 6.46 -0.46
N SER A 140 -3.96 6.01 -0.67
CA SER A 140 -4.28 4.72 -1.28
C SER A 140 -4.42 4.81 -2.80
N ALA A 141 -4.09 3.72 -3.50
CA ALA A 141 -4.47 3.58 -4.92
C ALA A 141 -5.98 3.37 -5.09
N THR A 142 -6.69 2.88 -4.06
CA THR A 142 -8.15 2.80 -4.05
C THR A 142 -8.78 4.16 -4.35
N GLU A 143 -8.33 5.22 -3.68
CA GLU A 143 -8.83 6.58 -3.91
C GLU A 143 -8.56 7.05 -5.34
N VAL A 144 -7.38 6.78 -5.89
CA VAL A 144 -7.04 7.14 -7.28
C VAL A 144 -7.94 6.42 -8.27
N MET A 145 -8.14 5.12 -8.10
CA MET A 145 -9.03 4.34 -8.97
C MET A 145 -10.49 4.76 -8.83
N ALA A 146 -10.95 5.06 -7.60
CA ALA A 146 -12.30 5.56 -7.38
C ALA A 146 -12.55 6.85 -8.18
N PHE A 147 -11.58 7.76 -8.22
CA PHE A 147 -11.69 9.00 -9.01
C PHE A 147 -11.78 8.72 -10.51
N ARG A 148 -10.93 7.82 -11.03
CA ARG A 148 -10.97 7.41 -12.44
C ARG A 148 -12.32 6.77 -12.81
N LEU A 149 -12.89 5.97 -11.92
CA LEU A 149 -14.19 5.34 -12.17
C LEU A 149 -15.37 6.32 -12.09
N LEU A 150 -15.35 7.26 -11.14
CA LEU A 150 -16.35 8.33 -11.07
C LEU A 150 -16.31 9.17 -12.34
N GLU A 151 -15.12 9.60 -12.77
CA GLU A 151 -14.93 10.35 -14.00
C GLU A 151 -15.43 9.59 -15.24
N ALA A 152 -15.07 8.30 -15.35
CA ALA A 152 -15.54 7.44 -16.45
C ALA A 152 -17.06 7.24 -16.46
N ALA A 153 -17.71 7.35 -15.28
CA ALA A 153 -19.16 7.33 -15.15
C ALA A 153 -19.82 8.70 -15.40
N GLY A 154 -19.03 9.74 -15.70
CA GLY A 154 -19.50 11.11 -15.90
C GLY A 154 -19.85 11.84 -14.60
N LEU A 155 -19.26 11.40 -13.47
CA LEU A 155 -19.47 12.01 -12.15
C LEU A 155 -18.24 12.80 -11.71
N ASP A 156 -18.45 14.03 -11.24
CA ASP A 156 -17.43 14.83 -10.59
C ASP A 156 -17.27 14.38 -9.13
N LYS A 157 -16.07 13.94 -8.76
CA LYS A 157 -15.75 13.42 -7.43
C LYS A 157 -15.94 14.41 -6.28
N ASP A 158 -15.95 15.72 -6.56
CA ASP A 158 -16.06 16.77 -5.54
C ASP A 158 -17.44 17.43 -5.51
N LYS A 159 -18.23 17.33 -6.61
CA LYS A 159 -19.55 17.96 -6.77
C LYS A 159 -20.70 16.97 -6.73
N ASP A 160 -20.51 15.80 -7.39
CA ASP A 160 -21.59 14.84 -7.58
C ASP A 160 -21.72 13.80 -6.47
N VAL A 161 -20.70 13.64 -5.61
CA VAL A 161 -20.72 12.72 -4.47
C VAL A 161 -20.35 13.44 -3.18
N LYS A 162 -20.95 13.05 -2.06
CA LYS A 162 -20.54 13.48 -0.73
C LYS A 162 -19.38 12.56 -0.29
N ARG A 163 -18.18 12.98 -0.58
CA ARG A 163 -16.98 12.14 -0.47
C ARG A 163 -16.46 12.02 0.94
N GLU A 164 -16.23 10.78 1.37
CA GLU A 164 -15.49 10.41 2.57
C GLU A 164 -14.18 9.71 2.21
N ARG A 165 -13.18 9.75 3.09
CA ARG A 165 -11.85 9.20 2.87
C ARG A 165 -11.49 8.26 4.01
N LEU A 166 -12.05 7.06 3.98
CA LEU A 166 -11.96 6.08 5.05
C LEU A 166 -11.14 4.87 4.62
N SER A 167 -10.47 4.24 5.57
CA SER A 167 -9.91 2.90 5.38
C SER A 167 -11.03 1.89 5.12
N VAL A 168 -10.67 0.68 4.65
CA VAL A 168 -11.70 -0.37 4.40
C VAL A 168 -12.46 -0.74 5.66
N ALA A 169 -11.78 -0.88 6.80
CA ALA A 169 -12.42 -1.22 8.07
C ALA A 169 -13.40 -0.12 8.54
N GLU A 170 -12.98 1.14 8.43
CA GLU A 170 -13.85 2.29 8.75
C GLU A 170 -15.02 2.38 7.79
N SER A 171 -14.81 2.13 6.49
CA SER A 171 -15.86 2.12 5.46
C SER A 171 -16.92 1.05 5.74
N VAL A 172 -16.51 -0.16 6.10
CA VAL A 172 -17.42 -1.26 6.49
C VAL A 172 -18.27 -0.86 7.69
N ASN A 173 -17.65 -0.30 8.73
CA ASN A 173 -18.38 0.16 9.91
C ASN A 173 -19.32 1.31 9.57
N ALA A 174 -18.89 2.27 8.75
CA ALA A 174 -19.70 3.41 8.34
C ALA A 174 -20.93 3.00 7.50
N VAL A 175 -20.82 1.95 6.65
CA VAL A 175 -21.99 1.39 5.94
C VAL A 175 -22.94 0.69 6.91
N LYS A 176 -22.42 -0.13 7.84
CA LYS A 176 -23.23 -0.79 8.88
C LYS A 176 -23.99 0.23 9.73
N ASP A 177 -23.33 1.33 10.08
CA ASP A 177 -23.91 2.44 10.86
C ASP A 177 -24.79 3.38 10.01
N ARG A 178 -24.96 3.12 8.72
CA ARG A 178 -25.68 4.00 7.77
C ARG A 178 -25.14 5.43 7.69
N LYS A 179 -23.85 5.61 7.98
CA LYS A 179 -23.16 6.91 7.88
C LYS A 179 -22.72 7.20 6.45
N ILE A 180 -22.44 6.17 5.65
CA ILE A 180 -22.19 6.25 4.20
C ILE A 180 -23.11 5.27 3.46
N ASP A 181 -23.30 5.53 2.16
CA ASP A 181 -24.21 4.77 1.32
C ASP A 181 -23.47 3.73 0.46
N ALA A 182 -22.20 3.98 0.16
CA ALA A 182 -21.32 3.07 -0.58
C ALA A 182 -19.86 3.34 -0.26
N PHE A 183 -18.99 2.39 -0.59
CA PHE A 183 -17.56 2.60 -0.57
C PHE A 183 -16.84 1.87 -1.70
N PHE A 184 -15.70 2.41 -2.11
CA PHE A 184 -14.74 1.78 -3.01
C PHE A 184 -13.70 1.01 -2.21
N TRP A 185 -13.34 -0.17 -2.70
CA TRP A 185 -12.27 -0.98 -2.16
C TRP A 185 -11.52 -1.72 -3.26
N VAL A 186 -10.20 -1.69 -3.20
CA VAL A 186 -9.35 -2.53 -4.06
C VAL A 186 -8.66 -3.58 -3.23
N GLY A 187 -8.87 -4.83 -3.58
CA GLY A 187 -8.29 -5.97 -2.89
C GLY A 187 -8.32 -7.25 -3.71
N GLY A 188 -7.66 -8.28 -3.21
CA GLY A 188 -7.74 -9.64 -3.75
C GLY A 188 -9.05 -10.33 -3.36
N LEU A 189 -9.32 -11.47 -3.96
CA LEU A 189 -10.44 -12.35 -3.59
C LEU A 189 -9.92 -13.63 -2.94
N PRO A 190 -10.55 -14.13 -1.86
CA PRO A 190 -11.58 -13.42 -1.09
C PRO A 190 -11.01 -12.19 -0.38
N THR A 191 -11.83 -11.15 -0.22
CA THR A 191 -11.47 -9.99 0.61
C THR A 191 -12.13 -10.12 1.98
N ALA A 192 -11.45 -9.64 3.03
CA ALA A 192 -11.91 -9.77 4.41
C ALA A 192 -13.16 -8.91 4.67
#